data_0b2393d1aba7bd9762ad3c8daf9c7bdb
#
_entry.id   0b2393d1aba7bd9762ad3c8daf9c7bdb
#
_cell.length_a   1.000
_cell.length_b   1.000
_cell.length_c   1.000
_cell.angle_alpha   90.00
_cell.angle_beta   90.00
_cell.angle_gamma   90.00
#
_symmetry.space_group_name_H-M   'P 1'
#
loop_
_entity.id
_entity.type
_entity.pdbx_description
1 polymer ?
#
loop_
_entity_poly.entity_id
_entity_poly.type
_entity_poly.pdbx_seq_one_letter_code
_entity_poly.pdbx_strand_id
1 'polypeptide(L)'
;MDWLYSLFVEHSALQAVVVLSLISAIGLGLGKIHICGISLGVTFVFFAGILAGHFGLSIDPQMLNYAESFGLVIFVYALGLQVGPGFFSSFRTGGVQLNMLAVGVVLIGTLMTLLGSYGLGVSLPDMVGILCGATTNTPALGAAQQTLKQMGIEANTPALGCAVAYPIGVVGVILGILMIRKALVRKADLEVKEKDDVNKPYIVAFQVHNPAIFNMSVKDIAQLSYPKFVISRLWRDGDVSLPPSEKVIKEGDRLLVITSERNVPALTVLFGEQENTDWNKEDIDWNAIDSQLISQRIVVTRPELNGKKLGSLHLRNHYGINISRVYRSGVLLLATAELTLQLGDRLTVVGEAAAIQNVERVLGNAVKSLKEPNLVAVFVGIVLGLALGAIPIAIPGVSTPVKLGLAGGPIIVGILIGTFGPRMHMVTYTTRSANLMLRALGLSLYLACLGLDAGAHFFDTVFRPEGLLWIAIGCALTVVPVLIMGVIAFRWMKVDFGSVAGMLCGSMANPMALNYVNDTIPGDNPSVSYATVYPLCMFLRVIIAQVLLMFFLS
;
A
#
# COMPACT_ATOMS: atom_id res chain seq x y z
N MET A 1 -23.82 30.45 30.01
CA MET A 1 -22.58 30.71 29.21
C MET A 1 -21.37 30.03 29.81
N ASP A 2 -21.36 29.73 31.10
CA ASP A 2 -20.21 29.10 31.81
C ASP A 2 -19.82 27.71 31.27
N TRP A 3 -20.81 26.92 30.85
CA TRP A 3 -20.55 25.60 30.28
C TRP A 3 -19.82 25.66 28.90
N LEU A 4 -20.07 26.71 28.10
CA LEU A 4 -19.34 26.93 26.86
C LEU A 4 -17.90 27.38 27.13
N TYR A 5 -17.69 28.18 28.17
CA TYR A 5 -16.38 28.59 28.64
C TYR A 5 -15.54 27.37 29.08
N SER A 6 -16.13 26.47 29.86
CA SER A 6 -15.45 25.25 30.31
C SER A 6 -15.12 24.28 29.16
N LEU A 7 -15.90 24.29 28.07
CA LEU A 7 -15.66 23.45 26.90
C LEU A 7 -14.49 23.92 25.99
N PHE A 8 -14.23 25.23 25.96
CA PHE A 8 -13.25 25.76 24.99
C PHE A 8 -12.07 26.50 25.59
N VAL A 9 -12.17 26.98 26.82
CA VAL A 9 -11.17 27.86 27.44
C VAL A 9 -10.54 27.27 28.69
N GLU A 10 -11.35 26.57 29.55
CA GLU A 10 -10.84 25.98 30.79
C GLU A 10 -10.05 24.71 30.50
N HIS A 11 -8.73 24.71 30.81
CA HIS A 11 -7.87 23.56 30.57
C HIS A 11 -8.32 22.34 31.35
N SER A 12 -8.93 21.40 30.64
CA SER A 12 -9.49 20.16 31.22
C SER A 12 -9.41 19.01 30.20
N ALA A 13 -9.55 17.78 30.65
CA ALA A 13 -9.61 16.62 29.77
C ALA A 13 -10.81 16.72 28.80
N LEU A 14 -11.93 17.26 29.24
CA LEU A 14 -13.11 17.49 28.43
C LEU A 14 -12.81 18.48 27.29
N GLN A 15 -12.21 19.62 27.61
CA GLN A 15 -11.80 20.63 26.65
C GLN A 15 -10.83 20.06 25.62
N ALA A 16 -9.80 19.32 26.05
CA ALA A 16 -8.83 18.72 25.13
C ALA A 16 -9.50 17.78 24.12
N VAL A 17 -10.41 16.91 24.57
CA VAL A 17 -11.16 15.99 23.67
C VAL A 17 -12.04 16.78 22.71
N VAL A 18 -12.76 17.81 23.19
CA VAL A 18 -13.64 18.63 22.33
C VAL A 18 -12.84 19.39 21.29
N VAL A 19 -11.76 20.08 21.68
CA VAL A 19 -10.92 20.86 20.77
C VAL A 19 -10.27 19.97 19.71
N LEU A 20 -9.62 18.86 20.10
CA LEU A 20 -8.98 17.95 19.16
C LEU A 20 -10.00 17.26 18.22
N SER A 21 -11.17 16.92 18.73
CA SER A 21 -12.24 16.33 17.91
C SER A 21 -12.78 17.33 16.90
N LEU A 22 -12.96 18.59 17.30
CA LEU A 22 -13.44 19.66 16.41
C LEU A 22 -12.43 19.97 15.31
N ILE A 23 -11.15 20.13 15.67
CA ILE A 23 -10.05 20.32 14.69
C ILE A 23 -10.02 19.16 13.70
N SER A 24 -10.10 17.91 14.20
CA SER A 24 -10.11 16.72 13.35
C SER A 24 -11.33 16.67 12.42
N ALA A 25 -12.52 16.98 12.94
CA ALA A 25 -13.76 16.97 12.15
C ALA A 25 -13.74 18.03 11.05
N ILE A 26 -13.33 19.26 11.37
CA ILE A 26 -13.20 20.36 10.41
C ILE A 26 -12.14 20.00 9.37
N GLY A 27 -10.96 19.55 9.80
CA GLY A 27 -9.86 19.20 8.91
C GLY A 27 -10.20 18.05 7.97
N LEU A 28 -10.84 16.98 8.47
CA LEU A 28 -11.31 15.87 7.62
C LEU A 28 -12.43 16.28 6.68
N GLY A 29 -13.31 17.21 7.10
CA GLY A 29 -14.34 17.79 6.25
C GLY A 29 -13.74 18.58 5.09
N LEU A 30 -12.83 19.51 5.38
CA LEU A 30 -12.09 20.30 4.39
C LEU A 30 -11.22 19.43 3.49
N GLY A 31 -10.67 18.33 4.04
CA GLY A 31 -9.87 17.36 3.30
C GLY A 31 -10.62 16.64 2.16
N LYS A 32 -11.95 16.72 2.11
CA LYS A 32 -12.77 16.20 0.99
C LYS A 32 -12.87 17.19 -0.18
N ILE A 33 -12.45 18.43 0.01
CA ILE A 33 -12.50 19.45 -1.05
C ILE A 33 -11.36 19.18 -2.04
N HIS A 34 -11.70 19.11 -3.32
CA HIS A 34 -10.75 18.96 -4.41
C HIS A 34 -10.53 20.32 -5.08
N ILE A 35 -9.28 20.78 -5.07
CA ILE A 35 -8.85 22.01 -5.78
C ILE A 35 -8.02 21.55 -6.97
N CYS A 36 -8.46 21.86 -8.19
CA CYS A 36 -7.83 21.40 -9.43
C CYS A 36 -7.62 19.86 -9.49
N GLY A 37 -8.56 19.08 -8.93
CA GLY A 37 -8.47 17.61 -8.88
C GLY A 37 -7.57 17.05 -7.78
N ILE A 38 -6.93 17.89 -6.95
CA ILE A 38 -6.05 17.49 -5.85
C ILE A 38 -6.75 17.77 -4.53
N SER A 39 -6.73 16.79 -3.61
CA SER A 39 -7.19 16.95 -2.24
C SER A 39 -6.03 16.68 -1.27
N LEU A 40 -5.90 17.47 -0.23
CA LEU A 40 -4.90 17.25 0.83
C LEU A 40 -5.35 16.17 1.84
N GLY A 41 -6.58 15.67 1.73
CA GLY A 41 -7.09 14.58 2.56
C GLY A 41 -6.94 14.85 4.06
N VAL A 42 -6.50 13.86 4.83
CA VAL A 42 -6.31 13.94 6.28
C VAL A 42 -5.34 15.05 6.70
N THR A 43 -4.43 15.48 5.81
CA THR A 43 -3.46 16.54 6.12
C THR A 43 -4.11 17.89 6.38
N PHE A 44 -5.33 18.14 5.91
CA PHE A 44 -6.07 19.35 6.29
C PHE A 44 -6.31 19.49 7.79
N VAL A 45 -6.28 18.39 8.54
CA VAL A 45 -6.34 18.42 10.02
C VAL A 45 -5.18 19.23 10.60
N PHE A 46 -3.99 19.10 10.02
CA PHE A 46 -2.82 19.87 10.42
C PHE A 46 -3.05 21.38 10.23
N PHE A 47 -3.53 21.79 9.07
CA PHE A 47 -3.82 23.19 8.78
C PHE A 47 -5.00 23.74 9.61
N ALA A 48 -6.01 22.92 9.88
CA ALA A 48 -7.10 23.29 10.80
C ALA A 48 -6.57 23.50 12.22
N GLY A 49 -5.64 22.65 12.68
CA GLY A 49 -4.92 22.83 13.95
C GLY A 49 -4.11 24.12 13.99
N ILE A 50 -3.33 24.42 12.93
CA ILE A 50 -2.57 25.67 12.81
C ILE A 50 -3.49 26.89 12.94
N LEU A 51 -4.62 26.90 12.25
CA LEU A 51 -5.59 27.98 12.36
C LEU A 51 -6.16 28.10 13.78
N ALA A 52 -6.50 26.99 14.40
CA ALA A 52 -7.00 26.98 15.77
C ALA A 52 -5.97 27.55 16.77
N GLY A 53 -4.72 27.12 16.67
CA GLY A 53 -3.62 27.65 17.49
C GLY A 53 -3.36 29.14 17.25
N HIS A 54 -3.42 29.60 15.99
CA HIS A 54 -3.28 31.01 15.65
C HIS A 54 -4.37 31.88 16.28
N PHE A 55 -5.62 31.37 16.33
CA PHE A 55 -6.72 32.07 17.01
C PHE A 55 -6.70 31.94 18.54
N GLY A 56 -5.61 31.42 19.12
CA GLY A 56 -5.39 31.36 20.55
C GLY A 56 -6.05 30.17 21.26
N LEU A 57 -6.59 29.18 20.50
CA LEU A 57 -7.01 27.92 21.11
C LEU A 57 -5.78 27.19 21.62
N SER A 58 -5.84 26.75 22.88
CA SER A 58 -4.78 25.95 23.53
C SER A 58 -5.41 24.88 24.41
N ILE A 59 -4.69 23.81 24.64
CA ILE A 59 -5.05 22.75 25.58
C ILE A 59 -3.90 22.56 26.56
N ASP A 60 -4.14 21.86 27.66
CA ASP A 60 -3.11 21.54 28.63
C ASP A 60 -1.89 20.88 27.96
N PRO A 61 -0.65 21.36 28.19
CA PRO A 61 0.54 20.84 27.50
C PRO A 61 0.80 19.34 27.75
N GLN A 62 0.46 18.81 28.92
CA GLN A 62 0.63 17.38 29.22
C GLN A 62 -0.37 16.53 28.43
N MET A 63 -1.61 16.99 28.32
CA MET A 63 -2.64 16.34 27.52
C MET A 63 -2.32 16.41 26.03
N LEU A 64 -1.80 17.55 25.55
CA LEU A 64 -1.35 17.73 24.18
C LEU A 64 -0.26 16.70 23.84
N ASN A 65 0.79 16.62 24.66
CA ASN A 65 1.91 15.71 24.45
C ASN A 65 1.51 14.24 24.54
N TYR A 66 0.58 13.88 25.44
CA TYR A 66 0.03 12.53 25.51
C TYR A 66 -0.76 12.17 24.25
N ALA A 67 -1.68 13.03 23.82
CA ALA A 67 -2.52 12.80 22.64
C ALA A 67 -1.68 12.74 21.36
N GLU A 68 -0.70 13.64 21.22
CA GLU A 68 0.27 13.62 20.12
C GLU A 68 1.04 12.30 20.06
N SER A 69 1.62 11.88 21.18
CA SER A 69 2.41 10.65 21.28
C SER A 69 1.56 9.40 21.01
N PHE A 70 0.38 9.33 21.57
CA PHE A 70 -0.54 8.22 21.37
C PHE A 70 -1.05 8.14 19.94
N GLY A 71 -1.42 9.28 19.34
CA GLY A 71 -1.80 9.38 17.94
C GLY A 71 -0.68 8.93 16.99
N LEU A 72 0.55 9.39 17.25
CA LEU A 72 1.74 9.00 16.48
C LEU A 72 1.98 7.49 16.53
N VAL A 73 1.97 6.89 17.72
CA VAL A 73 2.21 5.45 17.92
C VAL A 73 1.19 4.60 17.17
N ILE A 74 -0.11 4.89 17.33
CA ILE A 74 -1.19 4.18 16.61
C ILE A 74 -1.01 4.32 15.10
N PHE A 75 -0.76 5.54 14.63
CA PHE A 75 -0.58 5.84 13.20
C PHE A 75 0.57 5.05 12.60
N VAL A 76 1.74 5.11 13.24
CA VAL A 76 2.97 4.50 12.71
C VAL A 76 2.91 2.98 12.78
N TYR A 77 2.33 2.41 13.84
CA TYR A 77 2.11 0.98 13.97
C TYR A 77 1.13 0.45 12.90
N ALA A 78 -0.01 1.11 12.73
CA ALA A 78 -0.99 0.75 11.69
C ALA A 78 -0.38 0.85 10.28
N LEU A 79 0.47 1.85 10.05
CA LEU A 79 1.24 2.00 8.81
C LEU A 79 2.19 0.82 8.62
N GLY A 80 2.92 0.41 9.66
CA GLY A 80 3.81 -0.76 9.63
C GLY A 80 3.07 -2.05 9.28
N LEU A 81 1.90 -2.29 9.87
CA LEU A 81 1.03 -3.43 9.54
C LEU A 81 0.59 -3.43 8.08
N GLN A 82 0.25 -2.26 7.53
CA GLN A 82 -0.17 -2.12 6.13
C GLN A 82 0.95 -2.40 5.15
N VAL A 83 2.15 -1.93 5.47
CA VAL A 83 3.34 -1.98 4.62
C VAL A 83 4.01 -3.36 4.67
N GLY A 84 3.93 -4.05 5.81
CA GLY A 84 4.64 -5.30 6.10
C GLY A 84 4.51 -6.38 5.03
N PRO A 85 3.31 -6.78 4.58
CA PRO A 85 3.15 -7.85 3.58
C PRO A 85 3.88 -7.58 2.25
N GLY A 86 3.98 -6.30 1.85
CA GLY A 86 4.68 -5.87 0.63
C GLY A 86 6.18 -5.67 0.81
N PHE A 87 6.65 -5.41 2.03
CA PHE A 87 8.02 -4.99 2.30
C PHE A 87 9.07 -5.99 1.78
N PHE A 88 9.00 -7.24 2.20
CA PHE A 88 9.96 -8.26 1.77
C PHE A 88 9.70 -8.79 0.36
N SER A 89 8.46 -8.74 -0.11
CA SER A 89 8.13 -9.18 -1.48
C SER A 89 8.66 -8.21 -2.54
N SER A 90 8.78 -6.93 -2.22
CA SER A 90 9.29 -5.91 -3.12
C SER A 90 10.76 -6.13 -3.54
N PHE A 91 11.51 -6.94 -2.78
CA PHE A 91 12.89 -7.31 -3.13
C PHE A 91 13.02 -8.55 -4.03
N ARG A 92 11.93 -9.30 -4.31
CA ARG A 92 12.05 -10.62 -4.96
C ARG A 92 11.91 -10.63 -6.48
N THR A 93 11.09 -9.78 -7.10
CA THR A 93 10.80 -9.87 -8.55
C THR A 93 10.75 -8.50 -9.19
N GLY A 94 11.84 -8.12 -9.89
CA GLY A 94 11.89 -6.87 -10.68
C GLY A 94 11.85 -5.58 -9.84
N GLY A 95 11.51 -5.66 -8.55
CA GLY A 95 11.39 -4.51 -7.66
C GLY A 95 12.72 -3.92 -7.19
N VAL A 96 13.83 -4.67 -7.28
CA VAL A 96 15.15 -4.20 -6.83
C VAL A 96 15.58 -2.94 -7.59
N GLN A 97 15.40 -2.93 -8.90
CA GLN A 97 15.74 -1.78 -9.75
C GLN A 97 14.96 -0.53 -9.37
N LEU A 98 13.64 -0.66 -9.18
CA LEU A 98 12.77 0.45 -8.76
C LEU A 98 13.12 0.93 -7.35
N ASN A 99 13.41 0.00 -6.43
CA ASN A 99 13.82 0.34 -5.06
C ASN A 99 15.17 1.06 -5.03
N MET A 100 16.16 0.66 -5.84
CA MET A 100 17.44 1.39 -5.95
C MET A 100 17.24 2.82 -6.44
N LEU A 101 16.42 3.01 -7.47
CA LEU A 101 16.09 4.35 -7.98
C LEU A 101 15.36 5.19 -6.92
N ALA A 102 14.43 4.61 -6.22
CA ALA A 102 13.70 5.28 -5.15
C ALA A 102 14.59 5.65 -3.95
N VAL A 103 15.53 4.78 -3.57
CA VAL A 103 16.58 5.09 -2.58
C VAL A 103 17.45 6.25 -3.08
N GLY A 104 17.75 6.32 -4.37
CA GLY A 104 18.45 7.45 -4.97
C GLY A 104 17.72 8.79 -4.75
N VAL A 105 16.38 8.81 -4.90
CA VAL A 105 15.56 10.01 -4.57
C VAL A 105 15.74 10.40 -3.10
N VAL A 106 15.67 9.40 -2.20
CA VAL A 106 15.82 9.63 -0.75
C VAL A 106 17.20 10.21 -0.42
N LEU A 107 18.27 9.61 -0.97
CA LEU A 107 19.65 10.02 -0.70
C LEU A 107 19.96 11.41 -1.26
N ILE A 108 19.48 11.75 -2.46
CA ILE A 108 19.64 13.10 -3.04
C ILE A 108 18.95 14.12 -2.13
N GLY A 109 17.70 13.87 -1.71
CA GLY A 109 16.99 14.75 -0.79
C GLY A 109 17.72 14.92 0.55
N THR A 110 18.28 13.84 1.10
CA THR A 110 19.07 13.86 2.32
C THR A 110 20.34 14.69 2.18
N LEU A 111 21.08 14.49 1.08
CA LEU A 111 22.29 15.25 0.78
C LEU A 111 21.98 16.75 0.62
N MET A 112 20.92 17.09 -0.12
CA MET A 112 20.47 18.47 -0.28
C MET A 112 20.07 19.10 1.05
N THR A 113 19.48 18.35 1.97
CA THR A 113 19.14 18.83 3.33
C THR A 113 20.39 19.20 4.12
N LEU A 114 21.43 18.35 4.10
CA LEU A 114 22.70 18.64 4.75
C LEU A 114 23.38 19.86 4.10
N LEU A 115 23.49 19.87 2.78
CA LEU A 115 24.11 20.98 2.05
C LEU A 115 23.35 22.29 2.28
N GLY A 116 22.02 22.25 2.35
CA GLY A 116 21.19 23.42 2.66
C GLY A 116 21.40 23.94 4.06
N SER A 117 21.53 23.06 5.06
CA SER A 117 21.81 23.46 6.43
C SER A 117 23.17 24.17 6.53
N TYR A 118 24.23 23.61 5.95
CA TYR A 118 25.57 24.21 5.99
C TYR A 118 25.71 25.44 5.09
N GLY A 119 25.07 25.43 3.90
CA GLY A 119 25.28 26.48 2.87
C GLY A 119 24.37 27.69 3.02
N LEU A 120 23.13 27.49 3.52
CA LEU A 120 22.13 28.57 3.61
C LEU A 120 21.92 29.09 5.04
N GLY A 121 22.61 28.51 6.03
CA GLY A 121 22.51 28.94 7.43
C GLY A 121 21.15 28.59 8.08
N VAL A 122 20.38 27.67 7.49
CA VAL A 122 19.12 27.18 8.08
C VAL A 122 19.44 26.10 9.09
N SER A 123 18.83 26.15 10.27
CA SER A 123 19.07 25.14 11.30
C SER A 123 18.77 23.73 10.80
N LEU A 124 19.53 22.73 11.26
CA LEU A 124 19.32 21.36 10.82
C LEU A 124 17.92 20.84 11.21
N PRO A 125 17.36 21.14 12.40
CA PRO A 125 15.97 20.80 12.73
C PRO A 125 14.96 21.36 11.73
N ASP A 126 15.09 22.62 11.33
CA ASP A 126 14.21 23.26 10.34
C ASP A 126 14.37 22.60 8.97
N MET A 127 15.61 22.34 8.54
CA MET A 127 15.88 21.64 7.28
C MET A 127 15.28 20.22 7.24
N VAL A 128 15.33 19.49 8.34
CA VAL A 128 14.69 18.17 8.47
C VAL A 128 13.17 18.32 8.42
N GLY A 129 12.61 19.36 9.05
CA GLY A 129 11.19 19.70 8.95
C GLY A 129 10.78 19.99 7.50
N ILE A 130 11.52 20.84 6.80
CA ILE A 130 11.29 21.18 5.38
C ILE A 130 11.39 19.92 4.51
N LEU A 131 12.37 19.04 4.75
CA LEU A 131 12.49 17.76 4.05
C LEU A 131 11.25 16.88 4.26
N CYS A 132 10.75 16.78 5.51
CA CYS A 132 9.55 16.01 5.83
C CYS A 132 8.31 16.56 5.10
N GLY A 133 8.16 17.88 5.05
CA GLY A 133 7.09 18.55 4.30
C GLY A 133 7.24 18.34 2.78
N ALA A 134 8.41 18.64 2.21
CA ALA A 134 8.72 18.48 0.80
C ALA A 134 8.49 17.04 0.28
N THR A 135 8.61 16.07 1.16
CA THR A 135 8.41 14.65 0.85
C THR A 135 7.11 14.07 1.41
N THR A 136 6.21 14.93 1.92
CA THR A 136 4.91 14.57 2.50
C THR A 136 4.96 13.44 3.54
N ASN A 137 6.04 13.41 4.35
CA ASN A 137 6.37 12.31 5.25
C ASN A 137 6.19 12.66 6.73
N THR A 138 4.95 12.61 7.20
CA THR A 138 4.61 12.86 8.61
C THR A 138 5.20 11.87 9.61
N PRO A 139 5.39 10.56 9.32
CA PRO A 139 6.12 9.66 10.22
C PRO A 139 7.58 10.07 10.47
N ALA A 140 8.26 10.56 9.43
CA ALA A 140 9.63 11.06 9.58
C ALA A 140 9.68 12.33 10.44
N LEU A 141 8.68 13.21 10.31
CA LEU A 141 8.53 14.37 11.18
C LEU A 141 8.39 13.97 12.64
N GLY A 142 7.47 13.03 12.94
CA GLY A 142 7.29 12.52 14.30
C GLY A 142 8.54 11.88 14.87
N ALA A 143 9.32 11.17 14.05
CA ALA A 143 10.61 10.61 14.44
C ALA A 143 11.64 11.70 14.75
N ALA A 144 11.71 12.76 13.92
CA ALA A 144 12.58 13.91 14.13
C ALA A 144 12.26 14.64 15.44
N GLN A 145 10.99 14.96 15.68
CA GLN A 145 10.55 15.62 16.91
C GLN A 145 10.86 14.78 18.14
N GLN A 146 10.61 13.47 18.08
CA GLN A 146 10.93 12.57 19.18
C GLN A 146 12.43 12.53 19.48
N THR A 147 13.28 12.58 18.43
CA THR A 147 14.73 12.63 18.59
C THR A 147 15.17 13.93 19.27
N LEU A 148 14.64 15.08 18.85
CA LEU A 148 14.94 16.36 19.49
C LEU A 148 14.50 16.39 20.97
N LYS A 149 13.29 15.87 21.28
CA LYS A 149 12.82 15.71 22.66
C LYS A 149 13.79 14.86 23.51
N GLN A 150 14.34 13.77 22.95
CA GLN A 150 15.35 12.92 23.62
C GLN A 150 16.67 13.65 23.85
N MET A 151 17.06 14.56 22.95
CA MET A 151 18.27 15.38 23.06
C MET A 151 18.07 16.61 23.97
N GLY A 152 16.86 16.84 24.49
CA GLY A 152 16.54 18.02 25.29
C GLY A 152 16.47 19.32 24.49
N ILE A 153 16.25 19.22 23.17
CA ILE A 153 16.15 20.36 22.25
C ILE A 153 14.68 20.63 21.95
N GLU A 154 14.36 21.89 21.68
CA GLU A 154 13.00 22.30 21.33
C GLU A 154 12.52 21.57 20.05
N ALA A 155 11.37 20.89 20.14
CA ALA A 155 10.90 19.97 19.10
C ALA A 155 9.88 20.58 18.14
N ASN A 156 9.54 21.87 18.29
CA ASN A 156 8.47 22.52 17.53
C ASN A 156 8.94 23.06 16.17
N THR A 157 10.22 23.39 16.03
CA THR A 157 10.77 23.99 14.82
C THR A 157 10.60 23.11 13.57
N PRO A 158 10.83 21.78 13.59
CA PRO A 158 10.57 20.94 12.41
C PRO A 158 9.12 20.96 11.94
N ALA A 159 8.15 21.18 12.85
CA ALA A 159 6.75 21.24 12.48
C ALA A 159 6.43 22.44 11.59
N LEU A 160 7.02 23.60 11.91
CA LEU A 160 6.89 24.83 11.11
C LEU A 160 7.47 24.64 9.70
N GLY A 161 8.70 24.11 9.59
CA GLY A 161 9.32 23.80 8.31
C GLY A 161 8.50 22.81 7.48
N CYS A 162 7.95 21.80 8.13
CA CYS A 162 7.06 20.83 7.49
C CYS A 162 5.78 21.50 6.99
N ALA A 163 5.11 22.33 7.79
CA ALA A 163 3.88 23.00 7.41
C ALA A 163 4.07 23.92 6.19
N VAL A 164 5.16 24.66 6.15
CA VAL A 164 5.51 25.54 5.02
C VAL A 164 5.78 24.76 3.73
N ALA A 165 6.52 23.65 3.81
CA ALA A 165 6.95 22.89 2.64
C ALA A 165 5.90 21.86 2.16
N TYR A 166 4.95 21.46 2.99
CA TYR A 166 4.02 20.37 2.68
C TYR A 166 3.13 20.60 1.45
N PRO A 167 2.48 21.76 1.27
CA PRO A 167 1.68 22.03 0.08
C PRO A 167 2.51 21.93 -1.21
N ILE A 168 3.77 22.37 -1.13
CA ILE A 168 4.71 22.32 -2.24
C ILE A 168 5.11 20.87 -2.53
N GLY A 169 5.33 20.07 -1.48
CA GLY A 169 5.61 18.65 -1.60
C GLY A 169 4.50 17.91 -2.37
N VAL A 170 3.23 18.23 -2.12
CA VAL A 170 2.10 17.63 -2.84
C VAL A 170 2.12 18.02 -4.32
N VAL A 171 2.19 19.29 -4.61
CA VAL A 171 2.09 19.82 -5.99
C VAL A 171 3.38 19.61 -6.77
N GLY A 172 4.53 19.76 -6.13
CA GLY A 172 5.85 19.69 -6.76
C GLY A 172 6.17 18.34 -7.38
N VAL A 173 5.72 17.23 -6.78
CA VAL A 173 5.88 15.89 -7.37
C VAL A 173 5.09 15.79 -8.68
N ILE A 174 3.86 16.29 -8.70
CA ILE A 174 3.01 16.31 -9.91
C ILE A 174 3.68 17.16 -10.99
N LEU A 175 4.15 18.35 -10.63
CA LEU A 175 4.86 19.24 -11.57
C LEU A 175 6.14 18.58 -12.11
N GLY A 176 6.93 17.93 -11.25
CA GLY A 176 8.13 17.21 -11.68
C GLY A 176 7.82 16.09 -12.69
N ILE A 177 6.78 15.30 -12.43
CA ILE A 177 6.32 14.26 -13.36
C ILE A 177 5.82 14.86 -14.67
N LEU A 178 5.06 15.95 -14.62
CA LEU A 178 4.59 16.68 -15.82
C LEU A 178 5.76 17.24 -16.64
N MET A 179 6.79 17.77 -15.98
CA MET A 179 8.00 18.27 -16.66
C MET A 179 8.72 17.13 -17.41
N ILE A 180 8.91 15.98 -16.76
CA ILE A 180 9.50 14.80 -17.39
C ILE A 180 8.63 14.34 -18.57
N ARG A 181 7.30 14.25 -18.38
CA ARG A 181 6.35 13.86 -19.42
C ARG A 181 6.45 14.77 -20.64
N LYS A 182 6.42 16.09 -20.43
CA LYS A 182 6.45 17.07 -21.52
C LYS A 182 7.80 17.10 -22.24
N ALA A 183 8.90 16.91 -21.50
CA ALA A 183 10.26 17.03 -22.07
C ALA A 183 10.77 15.75 -22.76
N LEU A 184 10.39 14.56 -22.25
CA LEU A 184 11.03 13.31 -22.66
C LEU A 184 10.08 12.24 -23.21
N VAL A 185 8.77 12.28 -22.85
CA VAL A 185 7.82 11.20 -23.14
C VAL A 185 7.10 11.47 -24.46
N ARG A 186 7.15 10.54 -25.39
CA ARG A 186 6.39 10.57 -26.64
C ARG A 186 5.04 9.88 -26.46
N LYS A 187 4.07 10.16 -27.33
CA LYS A 187 2.76 9.50 -27.31
C LYS A 187 2.86 7.96 -27.33
N ALA A 188 3.79 7.44 -28.12
CA ALA A 188 4.06 5.99 -28.20
C ALA A 188 4.60 5.37 -26.89
N ASP A 189 5.21 6.16 -26.02
CA ASP A 189 5.71 5.70 -24.72
C ASP A 189 4.60 5.65 -23.65
N LEU A 190 3.43 6.26 -23.94
CA LEU A 190 2.22 6.25 -23.12
C LEU A 190 1.24 5.15 -23.58
N GLU A 191 1.42 4.65 -24.80
CA GLU A 191 0.69 3.45 -25.21
C GLU A 191 1.12 2.33 -24.27
N VAL A 192 0.17 1.82 -23.52
CA VAL A 192 0.38 0.60 -22.74
C VAL A 192 0.80 -0.45 -23.77
N LYS A 193 2.11 -0.69 -23.89
CA LYS A 193 2.53 -2.01 -24.30
C LYS A 193 1.92 -2.88 -23.21
N GLU A 194 0.80 -3.52 -23.53
CA GLU A 194 0.29 -4.60 -22.71
C GLU A 194 1.52 -5.49 -22.48
N LYS A 195 2.21 -5.28 -21.34
CA LYS A 195 2.97 -6.37 -20.77
C LYS A 195 1.88 -7.37 -20.54
N ASP A 196 1.83 -8.30 -21.48
CA ASP A 196 1.01 -9.48 -21.37
C ASP A 196 0.91 -9.77 -19.89
N ASP A 197 -0.25 -9.57 -19.34
CA ASP A 197 -0.55 -9.98 -17.96
C ASP A 197 -0.55 -11.51 -18.05
N VAL A 198 0.69 -12.07 -18.03
CA VAL A 198 1.04 -13.46 -18.29
C VAL A 198 0.16 -14.41 -17.48
N ASN A 199 -0.56 -13.85 -16.51
CA ASN A 199 -1.42 -14.56 -15.56
C ASN A 199 -2.89 -14.09 -15.56
N LYS A 200 -3.32 -13.15 -16.43
CA LYS A 200 -4.74 -12.80 -16.50
C LYS A 200 -5.51 -13.99 -17.09
N PRO A 201 -6.45 -14.56 -16.31
CA PRO A 201 -7.23 -15.69 -16.80
C PRO A 201 -8.09 -15.28 -17.99
N TYR A 202 -7.91 -15.95 -19.09
CA TYR A 202 -8.71 -15.86 -20.32
C TYR A 202 -9.47 -17.15 -20.51
N ILE A 203 -10.77 -17.08 -20.79
CA ILE A 203 -11.65 -18.23 -20.95
C ILE A 203 -11.90 -18.46 -22.42
N VAL A 204 -11.70 -19.69 -22.84
CA VAL A 204 -11.91 -20.12 -24.21
C VAL A 204 -12.50 -21.53 -24.22
N ALA A 205 -13.40 -21.81 -25.15
CA ALA A 205 -13.91 -23.15 -25.38
C ALA A 205 -13.26 -23.77 -26.61
N PHE A 206 -12.91 -25.05 -26.50
CA PHE A 206 -12.33 -25.84 -27.59
C PHE A 206 -13.18 -27.08 -27.83
N GLN A 207 -13.32 -27.46 -29.10
CA GLN A 207 -13.77 -28.76 -29.50
C GLN A 207 -12.54 -29.63 -29.79
N VAL A 208 -12.51 -30.82 -29.17
CA VAL A 208 -11.34 -31.71 -29.28
C VAL A 208 -11.38 -32.46 -30.61
N HIS A 209 -10.37 -32.14 -31.44
CA HIS A 209 -10.17 -32.76 -32.76
C HIS A 209 -8.78 -33.36 -32.95
N ASN A 210 -7.86 -33.11 -32.01
CA ASN A 210 -6.48 -33.57 -32.14
C ASN A 210 -6.33 -35.04 -31.71
N PRO A 211 -6.02 -35.99 -32.66
CA PRO A 211 -5.86 -37.39 -32.32
C PRO A 211 -4.76 -37.67 -31.29
N ALA A 212 -3.76 -36.81 -31.19
CA ALA A 212 -2.62 -37.01 -30.28
C ALA A 212 -3.02 -37.02 -28.79
N ILE A 213 -4.17 -36.44 -28.45
CA ILE A 213 -4.65 -36.38 -27.07
C ILE A 213 -5.83 -37.30 -26.79
N PHE A 214 -6.31 -38.04 -27.80
CA PHE A 214 -7.38 -39.00 -27.61
C PHE A 214 -6.98 -40.11 -26.63
N ASN A 215 -7.87 -40.45 -25.75
CA ASN A 215 -7.68 -41.42 -24.68
C ASN A 215 -6.59 -41.08 -23.66
N MET A 216 -6.08 -39.83 -23.64
CA MET A 216 -5.21 -39.35 -22.60
C MET A 216 -6.01 -38.77 -21.43
N SER A 217 -5.45 -38.89 -20.22
CA SER A 217 -6.07 -38.28 -19.06
C SER A 217 -5.80 -36.75 -19.05
N VAL A 218 -6.68 -35.98 -18.40
CA VAL A 218 -6.47 -34.53 -18.20
C VAL A 218 -5.10 -34.23 -17.57
N LYS A 219 -4.66 -35.09 -16.64
CA LYS A 219 -3.37 -35.00 -15.98
C LYS A 219 -2.19 -35.17 -16.96
N ASP A 220 -2.27 -36.17 -17.82
CA ASP A 220 -1.20 -36.44 -18.80
C ASP A 220 -1.08 -35.31 -19.82
N ILE A 221 -2.23 -34.81 -20.30
CA ILE A 221 -2.27 -33.66 -21.22
C ILE A 221 -1.67 -32.41 -20.55
N ALA A 222 -1.99 -32.17 -19.28
CA ALA A 222 -1.44 -31.02 -18.54
C ALA A 222 0.07 -31.14 -18.29
N GLN A 223 0.63 -32.36 -18.21
CA GLN A 223 2.07 -32.61 -18.07
C GLN A 223 2.84 -32.46 -19.39
N LEU A 224 2.22 -32.85 -20.49
CA LEU A 224 2.81 -32.73 -21.84
C LEU A 224 2.83 -31.29 -22.35
N SER A 225 1.96 -30.44 -21.85
CA SER A 225 1.76 -29.09 -22.35
C SER A 225 2.56 -28.06 -21.56
N TYR A 226 3.40 -27.27 -22.24
CA TYR A 226 4.10 -26.13 -21.62
C TYR A 226 3.16 -24.96 -21.28
N PRO A 227 2.10 -24.61 -22.06
CA PRO A 227 1.13 -23.60 -21.64
C PRO A 227 0.32 -24.09 -20.43
N LYS A 228 0.35 -23.35 -19.33
CA LYS A 228 -0.50 -23.65 -18.16
C LYS A 228 -1.96 -23.36 -18.48
N PHE A 229 -2.82 -24.32 -18.19
CA PHE A 229 -4.26 -24.19 -18.36
C PHE A 229 -5.02 -24.94 -17.26
N VAL A 230 -6.31 -24.64 -17.11
CA VAL A 230 -7.24 -25.32 -16.23
C VAL A 230 -8.50 -25.65 -17.03
N ILE A 231 -8.88 -26.94 -17.15
CA ILE A 231 -10.15 -27.32 -17.75
C ILE A 231 -11.24 -27.12 -16.69
N SER A 232 -12.13 -26.16 -16.93
CA SER A 232 -13.20 -25.78 -16.02
C SER A 232 -14.46 -26.66 -16.20
N ARG A 233 -14.81 -27.01 -17.43
CA ARG A 233 -15.97 -27.85 -17.78
C ARG A 233 -15.63 -28.71 -18.97
N LEU A 234 -16.30 -29.86 -19.01
CA LEU A 234 -16.29 -30.80 -20.14
C LEU A 234 -17.73 -31.15 -20.50
N TRP A 235 -18.11 -30.92 -21.73
CA TRP A 235 -19.39 -31.36 -22.30
C TRP A 235 -19.13 -32.60 -23.17
N ARG A 236 -19.92 -33.66 -22.93
CA ARG A 236 -19.92 -34.90 -23.70
C ARG A 236 -21.33 -35.43 -23.76
N ASP A 237 -21.82 -35.72 -24.94
CA ASP A 237 -23.15 -36.29 -25.20
C ASP A 237 -24.33 -35.49 -24.58
N GLY A 238 -24.15 -34.16 -24.47
CA GLY A 238 -25.11 -33.24 -23.87
C GLY A 238 -24.96 -33.04 -22.35
N ASP A 239 -24.16 -33.87 -21.68
CA ASP A 239 -23.92 -33.77 -20.25
C ASP A 239 -22.70 -32.89 -19.95
N VAL A 240 -22.80 -32.07 -18.90
CA VAL A 240 -21.73 -31.24 -18.37
C VAL A 240 -21.10 -31.87 -17.13
N SER A 241 -19.78 -31.94 -17.10
CA SER A 241 -19.07 -32.46 -15.94
C SER A 241 -17.83 -31.65 -15.64
N LEU A 242 -17.38 -31.69 -14.36
CA LEU A 242 -16.07 -31.24 -13.95
C LEU A 242 -15.09 -32.41 -14.13
N PRO A 243 -14.20 -32.36 -15.13
CA PRO A 243 -13.34 -33.52 -15.38
C PRO A 243 -12.32 -33.67 -14.25
N PRO A 244 -12.32 -34.79 -13.48
CA PRO A 244 -11.22 -35.08 -12.55
C PRO A 244 -9.93 -35.31 -13.31
N SER A 245 -8.80 -35.31 -12.61
CA SER A 245 -7.45 -35.41 -13.21
C SER A 245 -7.26 -36.67 -14.07
N GLU A 246 -7.95 -37.78 -13.70
CA GLU A 246 -7.88 -39.05 -14.38
C GLU A 246 -8.93 -39.21 -15.52
N LYS A 247 -9.76 -38.17 -15.74
CA LYS A 247 -10.77 -38.22 -16.80
C LYS A 247 -10.11 -38.27 -18.17
N VAL A 248 -10.48 -39.25 -18.94
CA VAL A 248 -9.98 -39.45 -20.31
C VAL A 248 -10.74 -38.58 -21.30
N ILE A 249 -10.02 -37.87 -22.14
CA ILE A 249 -10.54 -37.00 -23.20
C ILE A 249 -10.80 -37.82 -24.45
N LYS A 250 -11.92 -37.56 -25.12
CA LYS A 250 -12.31 -38.22 -26.36
C LYS A 250 -12.50 -37.24 -27.48
N GLU A 251 -12.54 -37.76 -28.70
CA GLU A 251 -12.91 -36.99 -29.89
C GLU A 251 -14.27 -36.33 -29.71
N GLY A 252 -14.43 -35.09 -30.14
CA GLY A 252 -15.68 -34.34 -30.08
C GLY A 252 -16.01 -33.78 -28.69
N ASP A 253 -15.22 -34.07 -27.65
CA ASP A 253 -15.39 -33.42 -26.34
C ASP A 253 -15.27 -31.90 -26.49
N ARG A 254 -16.18 -31.18 -25.83
CA ARG A 254 -16.10 -29.72 -25.73
C ARG A 254 -15.55 -29.33 -24.37
N LEU A 255 -14.46 -28.55 -24.38
CA LEU A 255 -13.75 -28.18 -23.17
C LEU A 255 -13.81 -26.67 -22.92
N LEU A 256 -14.22 -26.23 -21.75
CA LEU A 256 -14.04 -24.85 -21.31
C LEU A 256 -12.70 -24.74 -20.58
N VAL A 257 -11.79 -24.01 -21.15
CA VAL A 257 -10.40 -23.90 -20.69
C VAL A 257 -10.12 -22.48 -20.20
N ILE A 258 -9.47 -22.38 -19.06
CA ILE A 258 -8.97 -21.12 -18.51
C ILE A 258 -7.46 -21.12 -18.61
N THR A 259 -6.92 -20.12 -19.30
CA THR A 259 -5.49 -19.97 -19.56
C THR A 259 -5.12 -18.48 -19.62
N SER A 260 -3.96 -18.11 -20.13
CA SER A 260 -3.67 -16.74 -20.54
C SER A 260 -3.93 -16.55 -22.02
N GLU A 261 -4.36 -15.37 -22.45
CA GLU A 261 -4.73 -15.08 -23.85
C GLU A 261 -3.64 -15.47 -24.85
N ARG A 262 -2.39 -15.18 -24.54
CA ARG A 262 -1.25 -15.55 -25.40
C ARG A 262 -1.04 -17.05 -25.58
N ASN A 263 -1.59 -17.88 -24.69
CA ASN A 263 -1.48 -19.34 -24.79
C ASN A 263 -2.57 -19.96 -25.67
N VAL A 264 -3.59 -19.19 -26.03
CA VAL A 264 -4.72 -19.67 -26.85
C VAL A 264 -4.26 -20.30 -28.17
N PRO A 265 -3.35 -19.69 -28.97
CA PRO A 265 -2.90 -20.31 -30.21
C PRO A 265 -2.24 -21.69 -30.00
N ALA A 266 -1.43 -21.83 -28.95
CA ALA A 266 -0.78 -23.10 -28.63
C ALA A 266 -1.79 -24.17 -28.17
N LEU A 267 -2.80 -23.75 -27.41
CA LEU A 267 -3.89 -24.64 -26.96
C LEU A 267 -4.85 -25.00 -28.10
N THR A 268 -5.03 -24.12 -29.10
CA THR A 268 -5.76 -24.45 -30.33
C THR A 268 -5.07 -25.59 -31.07
N VAL A 269 -3.74 -25.56 -31.17
CA VAL A 269 -2.99 -26.67 -31.77
C VAL A 269 -3.12 -27.95 -30.94
N LEU A 270 -3.16 -27.83 -29.61
CA LEU A 270 -3.23 -28.97 -28.71
C LEU A 270 -4.62 -29.62 -28.71
N PHE A 271 -5.69 -28.86 -28.61
CA PHE A 271 -7.05 -29.37 -28.47
C PHE A 271 -7.77 -29.50 -29.80
N GLY A 272 -7.64 -28.54 -30.70
CA GLY A 272 -8.34 -28.52 -31.97
C GLY A 272 -9.03 -27.19 -32.25
N GLU A 273 -10.33 -27.21 -32.59
CA GLU A 273 -11.06 -26.03 -33.00
C GLU A 273 -11.49 -25.15 -31.83
N GLN A 274 -11.20 -23.85 -31.93
CA GLN A 274 -11.64 -22.85 -30.96
C GLN A 274 -13.06 -22.39 -31.31
N GLU A 275 -13.95 -22.32 -30.31
CA GLU A 275 -15.28 -21.71 -30.48
C GLU A 275 -15.21 -20.18 -30.60
N ASN A 276 -16.08 -19.62 -31.44
CA ASN A 276 -16.20 -18.16 -31.62
C ASN A 276 -16.97 -17.45 -30.52
N THR A 277 -17.39 -18.14 -29.46
CA THR A 277 -18.12 -17.55 -28.35
C THR A 277 -17.17 -16.78 -27.42
N ASP A 278 -17.44 -15.51 -27.18
CA ASP A 278 -16.68 -14.71 -26.21
C ASP A 278 -17.13 -15.03 -24.79
N TRP A 279 -16.34 -15.84 -24.11
CA TRP A 279 -16.55 -16.28 -22.72
C TRP A 279 -15.99 -15.31 -21.67
N ASN A 280 -15.48 -14.13 -22.08
CA ASN A 280 -14.84 -13.17 -21.18
C ASN A 280 -15.71 -11.96 -20.84
N LYS A 281 -16.95 -11.92 -21.32
CA LYS A 281 -17.93 -10.87 -21.00
C LYS A 281 -18.29 -10.90 -19.52
N GLU A 282 -18.47 -9.70 -18.93
CA GLU A 282 -18.84 -9.56 -17.51
C GLU A 282 -20.25 -10.07 -17.18
N ASP A 283 -21.15 -10.08 -18.15
CA ASP A 283 -22.59 -10.39 -18.00
C ASP A 283 -22.95 -11.87 -18.17
N ILE A 284 -21.97 -12.76 -18.26
CA ILE A 284 -22.27 -14.20 -18.43
C ILE A 284 -22.87 -14.78 -17.15
N ASP A 285 -24.12 -15.20 -17.22
CA ASP A 285 -24.74 -15.99 -16.15
C ASP A 285 -24.27 -17.45 -16.19
N TRP A 286 -23.21 -17.71 -15.44
CA TRP A 286 -22.59 -19.04 -15.35
C TRP A 286 -23.52 -20.10 -14.76
N ASN A 287 -24.54 -19.70 -14.00
CA ASN A 287 -25.50 -20.61 -13.39
C ASN A 287 -26.63 -20.97 -14.38
N ALA A 288 -26.91 -20.11 -15.36
CA ALA A 288 -27.87 -20.39 -16.42
C ALA A 288 -27.32 -21.35 -17.49
N ILE A 289 -25.98 -21.43 -17.64
CA ILE A 289 -25.32 -22.31 -18.61
C ILE A 289 -25.47 -23.80 -18.21
N ASP A 290 -25.55 -24.06 -16.90
CA ASP A 290 -25.64 -25.40 -16.35
C ASP A 290 -26.40 -25.39 -15.02
N SER A 291 -27.55 -26.07 -14.98
CA SER A 291 -28.39 -26.16 -13.79
C SER A 291 -27.83 -27.08 -12.69
N GLN A 292 -26.86 -27.95 -13.01
CA GLN A 292 -26.26 -28.91 -12.08
C GLN A 292 -25.03 -28.37 -11.38
N LEU A 293 -24.29 -27.45 -12.03
CA LEU A 293 -23.05 -26.87 -11.51
C LEU A 293 -23.23 -25.39 -11.20
N ILE A 294 -23.13 -25.04 -9.93
CA ILE A 294 -23.16 -23.65 -9.51
C ILE A 294 -21.73 -23.09 -9.39
N SER A 295 -21.61 -21.77 -9.59
CA SER A 295 -20.37 -21.03 -9.39
C SER A 295 -20.53 -20.12 -8.18
N GLN A 296 -19.67 -20.28 -7.18
CA GLN A 296 -19.72 -19.51 -5.96
C GLN A 296 -18.33 -18.92 -5.60
N ARG A 297 -18.32 -17.73 -5.04
CA ARG A 297 -17.10 -17.11 -4.52
C ARG A 297 -16.93 -17.45 -3.05
N ILE A 298 -15.81 -18.10 -2.70
CA ILE A 298 -15.45 -18.50 -1.35
C ILE A 298 -14.19 -17.73 -0.94
N VAL A 299 -14.19 -17.20 0.29
CA VAL A 299 -13.02 -16.49 0.83
C VAL A 299 -12.21 -17.44 1.72
N VAL A 300 -10.91 -17.51 1.49
CA VAL A 300 -9.98 -18.26 2.33
C VAL A 300 -9.85 -17.53 3.67
N THR A 301 -10.39 -18.14 4.73
CA THR A 301 -10.41 -17.55 6.06
C THR A 301 -9.72 -18.42 7.11
N ARG A 302 -9.33 -19.66 6.78
CA ARG A 302 -8.60 -20.53 7.68
C ARG A 302 -7.09 -20.23 7.67
N PRO A 303 -6.49 -19.89 8.83
CA PRO A 303 -5.06 -19.58 8.93
C PRO A 303 -4.15 -20.71 8.47
N GLU A 304 -4.57 -21.97 8.65
CA GLU A 304 -3.78 -23.15 8.31
C GLU A 304 -3.56 -23.32 6.80
N LEU A 305 -4.35 -22.63 5.99
CA LEU A 305 -4.24 -22.65 4.53
C LEU A 305 -3.29 -21.58 3.98
N ASN A 306 -2.91 -20.63 4.81
CA ASN A 306 -1.99 -19.57 4.41
C ASN A 306 -0.61 -20.15 4.07
N GLY A 307 -0.14 -19.91 2.85
CA GLY A 307 1.14 -20.44 2.39
C GLY A 307 1.09 -21.87 1.81
N LYS A 308 -0.07 -22.56 1.82
CA LYS A 308 -0.22 -23.88 1.17
C LYS A 308 -0.45 -23.73 -0.34
N LYS A 309 0.11 -24.66 -1.10
CA LYS A 309 -0.17 -24.76 -2.54
C LYS A 309 -1.60 -25.26 -2.76
N LEU A 310 -2.31 -24.66 -3.71
CA LEU A 310 -3.68 -25.04 -4.06
C LEU A 310 -3.78 -26.52 -4.43
N GLY A 311 -2.81 -27.03 -5.20
CA GLY A 311 -2.77 -28.45 -5.60
C GLY A 311 -2.63 -29.42 -4.44
N SER A 312 -1.95 -29.00 -3.33
CA SER A 312 -1.77 -29.87 -2.15
C SER A 312 -3.06 -30.13 -1.36
N LEU A 313 -4.10 -29.33 -1.61
CA LEU A 313 -5.40 -29.52 -0.96
C LEU A 313 -6.28 -30.57 -1.64
N HIS A 314 -5.91 -31.00 -2.84
CA HIS A 314 -6.62 -32.03 -3.63
C HIS A 314 -8.15 -31.82 -3.72
N LEU A 315 -8.61 -30.55 -3.68
CA LEU A 315 -10.04 -30.19 -3.58
C LEU A 315 -10.87 -30.77 -4.74
N ARG A 316 -10.28 -30.84 -5.94
CA ARG A 316 -10.92 -31.42 -7.11
C ARG A 316 -11.23 -32.92 -6.90
N ASN A 317 -10.28 -33.67 -6.40
CA ASN A 317 -10.41 -35.13 -6.26
C ASN A 317 -11.25 -35.51 -5.03
N HIS A 318 -11.14 -34.74 -3.94
CA HIS A 318 -11.86 -35.08 -2.71
C HIS A 318 -13.30 -34.59 -2.69
N TYR A 319 -13.59 -33.47 -3.33
CA TYR A 319 -14.88 -32.80 -3.24
C TYR A 319 -15.60 -32.67 -4.60
N GLY A 320 -14.96 -33.06 -5.71
CA GLY A 320 -15.58 -32.93 -7.03
C GLY A 320 -15.82 -31.47 -7.45
N ILE A 321 -14.99 -30.55 -6.98
CA ILE A 321 -15.08 -29.11 -7.33
C ILE A 321 -13.91 -28.67 -8.17
N ASN A 322 -14.08 -27.58 -8.91
CA ASN A 322 -13.00 -26.91 -9.59
C ASN A 322 -12.86 -25.48 -9.11
N ILE A 323 -11.60 -25.01 -8.96
CA ILE A 323 -11.32 -23.61 -8.71
C ILE A 323 -10.87 -22.99 -10.03
N SER A 324 -11.66 -22.05 -10.52
CA SER A 324 -11.43 -21.44 -11.83
C SER A 324 -10.54 -20.22 -11.75
N ARG A 325 -10.67 -19.40 -10.71
CA ARG A 325 -9.96 -18.13 -10.55
C ARG A 325 -9.70 -17.84 -9.09
N VAL A 326 -8.61 -17.08 -8.84
CA VAL A 326 -8.27 -16.54 -7.52
C VAL A 326 -8.16 -15.03 -7.63
N TYR A 327 -8.92 -14.32 -6.84
CA TYR A 327 -8.87 -12.88 -6.76
C TYR A 327 -8.14 -12.46 -5.47
N ARG A 328 -7.00 -11.80 -5.62
CA ARG A 328 -6.13 -11.37 -4.52
C ARG A 328 -5.83 -9.88 -4.64
N SER A 329 -6.24 -9.08 -3.67
CA SER A 329 -5.87 -7.65 -3.56
C SER A 329 -6.05 -6.84 -4.86
N GLY A 330 -7.11 -7.11 -5.64
CA GLY A 330 -7.36 -6.43 -6.90
C GLY A 330 -6.85 -7.15 -8.14
N VAL A 331 -6.03 -8.19 -7.99
CA VAL A 331 -5.44 -8.94 -9.11
C VAL A 331 -6.16 -10.28 -9.28
N LEU A 332 -6.48 -10.60 -10.52
CA LEU A 332 -7.08 -11.89 -10.91
C LEU A 332 -5.96 -12.86 -11.30
N LEU A 333 -5.89 -14.00 -10.63
CA LEU A 333 -4.85 -15.01 -10.80
C LEU A 333 -5.44 -16.31 -11.35
N LEU A 334 -4.67 -17.01 -12.18
CA LEU A 334 -5.01 -18.35 -12.65
C LEU A 334 -4.85 -19.35 -11.48
N ALA A 335 -5.87 -20.18 -11.25
CA ALA A 335 -5.90 -21.16 -10.16
C ALA A 335 -5.09 -22.44 -10.51
N THR A 336 -3.78 -22.28 -10.67
CA THR A 336 -2.88 -23.44 -10.91
C THR A 336 -2.57 -24.21 -9.63
N ALA A 337 -2.19 -25.48 -9.76
CA ALA A 337 -1.81 -26.32 -8.62
C ALA A 337 -0.64 -25.72 -7.80
N GLU A 338 0.26 -24.99 -8.45
CA GLU A 338 1.43 -24.34 -7.82
C GLU A 338 1.10 -23.02 -7.13
N LEU A 339 -0.11 -22.48 -7.32
CA LEU A 339 -0.51 -21.24 -6.69
C LEU A 339 -0.56 -21.41 -5.18
N THR A 340 0.17 -20.57 -4.47
CA THR A 340 0.17 -20.53 -3.00
C THR A 340 -0.98 -19.68 -2.52
N LEU A 341 -1.88 -20.27 -1.70
CA LEU A 341 -3.03 -19.56 -1.12
C LEU A 341 -2.59 -18.57 -0.03
N GLN A 342 -3.35 -17.49 0.07
CA GLN A 342 -3.22 -16.49 1.12
C GLN A 342 -4.58 -16.24 1.79
N LEU A 343 -4.54 -15.86 3.06
CA LEU A 343 -5.74 -15.39 3.75
C LEU A 343 -6.35 -14.19 3.02
N GLY A 344 -7.67 -14.23 2.86
CA GLY A 344 -8.39 -13.19 2.12
C GLY A 344 -8.48 -13.42 0.62
N ASP A 345 -7.82 -14.45 0.06
CA ASP A 345 -8.03 -14.84 -1.32
C ASP A 345 -9.49 -15.18 -1.57
N ARG A 346 -10.05 -14.67 -2.65
CA ARG A 346 -11.41 -15.01 -3.09
C ARG A 346 -11.32 -16.02 -4.23
N LEU A 347 -11.73 -17.24 -3.95
CA LEU A 347 -11.71 -18.34 -4.91
C LEU A 347 -13.07 -18.43 -5.62
N THR A 348 -13.07 -18.47 -6.95
CA THR A 348 -14.27 -18.83 -7.71
C THR A 348 -14.29 -20.36 -7.83
N VAL A 349 -15.20 -20.97 -7.07
CA VAL A 349 -15.37 -22.42 -6.97
C VAL A 349 -16.57 -22.83 -7.81
N VAL A 350 -16.42 -23.87 -8.62
CA VAL A 350 -17.45 -24.44 -9.49
C VAL A 350 -17.68 -25.88 -9.06
N GLY A 351 -18.92 -26.26 -8.83
CA GLY A 351 -19.27 -27.61 -8.40
C GLY A 351 -20.76 -27.75 -8.06
N GLU A 352 -21.16 -28.92 -7.63
CA GLU A 352 -22.48 -29.14 -7.06
C GLU A 352 -22.65 -28.36 -5.74
N ALA A 353 -23.89 -27.95 -5.43
CA ALA A 353 -24.17 -27.13 -4.24
C ALA A 353 -23.68 -27.78 -2.93
N ALA A 354 -23.89 -29.10 -2.77
CA ALA A 354 -23.45 -29.86 -1.60
C ALA A 354 -21.90 -29.93 -1.50
N ALA A 355 -21.22 -30.10 -2.61
CA ALA A 355 -19.76 -30.12 -2.70
C ALA A 355 -19.16 -28.78 -2.33
N ILE A 356 -19.74 -27.68 -2.80
CA ILE A 356 -19.31 -26.31 -2.48
C ILE A 356 -19.45 -26.03 -0.99
N GLN A 357 -20.56 -26.43 -0.34
CA GLN A 357 -20.71 -26.27 1.11
C GLN A 357 -19.65 -27.04 1.93
N ASN A 358 -19.22 -28.22 1.46
CA ASN A 358 -18.13 -28.95 2.09
C ASN A 358 -16.79 -28.21 1.95
N VAL A 359 -16.53 -27.65 0.77
CA VAL A 359 -15.33 -26.86 0.49
C VAL A 359 -15.33 -25.53 1.27
N GLU A 360 -16.50 -24.91 1.47
CA GLU A 360 -16.63 -23.74 2.36
C GLU A 360 -16.13 -24.05 3.78
N ARG A 361 -16.46 -25.21 4.31
CA ARG A 361 -15.97 -25.65 5.62
C ARG A 361 -14.44 -25.84 5.64
N VAL A 362 -13.86 -26.32 4.55
CA VAL A 362 -12.41 -26.49 4.43
C VAL A 362 -11.69 -25.16 4.27
N LEU A 363 -12.21 -24.27 3.44
CA LEU A 363 -11.60 -22.96 3.15
C LEU A 363 -11.92 -21.91 4.23
N GLY A 364 -13.02 -22.14 4.96
CA GLY A 364 -13.46 -21.29 6.06
C GLY A 364 -14.65 -20.39 5.72
N ASN A 365 -14.63 -19.67 4.63
CA ASN A 365 -15.65 -18.71 4.13
C ASN A 365 -16.36 -17.85 5.21
N ALA A 366 -15.75 -17.75 6.39
CA ALA A 366 -16.29 -17.02 7.52
C ALA A 366 -15.97 -15.51 7.37
N VAL A 367 -16.61 -14.87 6.39
CA VAL A 367 -16.43 -13.43 6.13
C VAL A 367 -16.72 -12.59 7.38
N LYS A 368 -17.58 -13.07 8.29
CA LYS A 368 -17.84 -12.43 9.59
C LYS A 368 -16.62 -12.47 10.50
N SER A 369 -15.89 -13.57 10.59
CA SER A 369 -14.69 -13.69 11.43
C SER A 369 -13.51 -12.84 10.90
N LEU A 370 -13.49 -12.56 9.60
CA LEU A 370 -12.53 -11.62 9.00
C LEU A 370 -12.93 -10.15 9.19
N LYS A 371 -14.17 -9.86 9.60
CA LYS A 371 -14.65 -8.49 9.83
C LYS A 371 -14.32 -7.97 11.23
N GLU A 372 -14.07 -8.85 12.19
CA GLU A 372 -13.73 -8.45 13.56
C GLU A 372 -12.22 -8.29 13.69
N PRO A 373 -11.73 -7.04 13.92
CA PRO A 373 -10.30 -6.82 14.11
C PRO A 373 -9.85 -7.38 15.46
N ASN A 374 -8.73 -8.10 15.47
CA ASN A 374 -8.14 -8.57 16.73
C ASN A 374 -7.39 -7.43 17.42
N LEU A 375 -8.09 -6.69 18.28
CA LEU A 375 -7.52 -5.57 19.03
C LEU A 375 -6.42 -6.02 20.01
N VAL A 376 -6.47 -7.24 20.53
CA VAL A 376 -5.43 -7.78 21.43
C VAL A 376 -4.10 -7.81 20.68
N ALA A 377 -4.07 -8.33 19.46
CA ALA A 377 -2.86 -8.37 18.65
C ALA A 377 -2.32 -6.96 18.33
N VAL A 378 -3.21 -6.00 18.13
CA VAL A 378 -2.82 -4.59 17.89
C VAL A 378 -2.15 -4.01 19.13
N PHE A 379 -2.76 -4.12 20.31
CA PHE A 379 -2.18 -3.55 21.55
C PHE A 379 -0.89 -4.27 21.96
N VAL A 380 -0.82 -5.60 21.86
CA VAL A 380 0.41 -6.35 22.11
C VAL A 380 1.52 -5.89 21.15
N GLY A 381 1.21 -5.72 19.87
CA GLY A 381 2.17 -5.23 18.89
C GLY A 381 2.65 -3.80 19.19
N ILE A 382 1.78 -2.92 19.64
CA ILE A 382 2.15 -1.57 20.09
C ILE A 382 3.11 -1.65 21.31
N VAL A 383 2.80 -2.46 22.31
CA VAL A 383 3.67 -2.66 23.48
C VAL A 383 5.05 -3.17 23.06
N LEU A 384 5.09 -4.19 22.20
CA LEU A 384 6.36 -4.71 21.67
C LEU A 384 7.12 -3.65 20.86
N GLY A 385 6.40 -2.84 20.09
CA GLY A 385 6.99 -1.72 19.34
C GLY A 385 7.61 -0.66 20.24
N LEU A 386 6.89 -0.28 21.29
CA LEU A 386 7.38 0.67 22.30
C LEU A 386 8.58 0.10 23.07
N ALA A 387 8.52 -1.18 23.44
CA ALA A 387 9.64 -1.86 24.09
C ALA A 387 10.89 -1.87 23.21
N LEU A 388 10.75 -2.19 21.92
CA LEU A 388 11.85 -2.13 20.94
C LEU A 388 12.36 -0.69 20.77
N GLY A 389 11.43 0.28 20.72
CA GLY A 389 11.75 1.70 20.58
C GLY A 389 12.50 2.29 21.78
N ALA A 390 12.30 1.71 22.96
CA ALA A 390 12.94 2.15 24.21
C ALA A 390 14.37 1.60 24.41
N ILE A 391 14.78 0.57 23.62
CA ILE A 391 16.11 -0.05 23.75
C ILE A 391 17.20 0.99 23.43
N PRO A 392 18.10 1.27 24.39
CA PRO A 392 19.23 2.16 24.14
C PRO A 392 20.31 1.41 23.33
N ILE A 393 20.66 1.95 22.17
CA ILE A 393 21.71 1.44 21.28
C ILE A 393 22.93 2.35 21.43
N ALA A 394 24.01 1.81 21.99
CA ALA A 394 25.28 2.55 22.07
C ALA A 394 25.95 2.52 20.69
N ILE A 395 26.16 3.70 20.09
CA ILE A 395 26.87 3.84 18.82
C ILE A 395 28.21 4.52 19.12
N PRO A 396 29.35 3.94 18.68
CA PRO A 396 30.66 4.57 18.85
C PRO A 396 30.69 5.97 18.22
N GLY A 397 31.12 6.98 18.98
CA GLY A 397 31.20 8.37 18.52
C GLY A 397 29.96 9.23 18.83
N VAL A 398 28.91 8.66 19.43
CA VAL A 398 27.73 9.42 19.90
C VAL A 398 27.71 9.42 21.41
N SER A 399 27.63 10.60 22.02
CA SER A 399 27.71 10.78 23.47
C SER A 399 26.51 10.25 24.25
N THR A 400 25.35 10.11 23.58
CA THR A 400 24.11 9.61 24.18
C THR A 400 23.61 8.34 23.46
N PRO A 401 23.10 7.33 24.19
CA PRO A 401 22.57 6.13 23.53
C PRO A 401 21.38 6.48 22.64
N VAL A 402 21.43 5.99 21.41
CA VAL A 402 20.39 6.20 20.39
C VAL A 402 19.20 5.27 20.68
N LYS A 403 17.99 5.78 20.63
CA LYS A 403 16.73 5.00 20.75
C LYS A 403 15.90 5.16 19.48
N LEU A 404 15.27 4.09 19.02
CA LEU A 404 14.34 4.17 17.89
C LEU A 404 13.08 5.01 18.20
N GLY A 405 12.76 5.19 19.47
CA GLY A 405 11.69 6.06 19.95
C GLY A 405 10.27 5.57 19.63
N LEU A 406 9.31 6.50 19.79
CA LEU A 406 7.87 6.23 19.63
C LEU A 406 7.45 5.97 18.18
N ALA A 407 8.26 6.35 17.20
CA ALA A 407 7.97 6.14 15.78
C ALA A 407 8.72 4.92 15.21
N GLY A 408 10.04 4.80 15.46
CA GLY A 408 10.88 3.78 14.85
C GLY A 408 10.59 2.36 15.35
N GLY A 409 10.39 2.18 16.66
CA GLY A 409 10.08 0.86 17.21
C GLY A 409 8.74 0.30 16.72
N PRO A 410 7.62 1.04 16.87
CA PRO A 410 6.32 0.56 16.40
C PRO A 410 6.23 0.30 14.90
N ILE A 411 6.90 1.07 14.03
CA ILE A 411 6.87 0.80 12.60
C ILE A 411 7.59 -0.51 12.26
N ILE A 412 8.74 -0.78 12.89
CA ILE A 412 9.50 -2.02 12.67
C ILE A 412 8.67 -3.23 13.12
N VAL A 413 8.13 -3.20 14.35
CA VAL A 413 7.29 -4.29 14.87
C VAL A 413 6.04 -4.45 14.03
N GLY A 414 5.40 -3.36 13.60
CA GLY A 414 4.26 -3.39 12.68
C GLY A 414 4.59 -4.09 11.35
N ILE A 415 5.74 -3.79 10.73
CA ILE A 415 6.22 -4.45 9.51
C ILE A 415 6.46 -5.94 9.75
N LEU A 416 7.13 -6.30 10.84
CA LEU A 416 7.43 -7.70 11.17
C LEU A 416 6.15 -8.49 11.45
N ILE A 417 5.23 -7.96 12.24
CA ILE A 417 3.95 -8.59 12.54
C ILE A 417 3.09 -8.68 11.29
N GLY A 418 3.02 -7.63 10.46
CA GLY A 418 2.29 -7.65 9.20
C GLY A 418 2.82 -8.71 8.22
N THR A 419 4.14 -8.98 8.25
CA THR A 419 4.78 -9.96 7.36
C THR A 419 4.71 -11.38 7.91
N PHE A 420 5.09 -11.57 9.15
CA PHE A 420 5.32 -12.89 9.76
C PHE A 420 4.20 -13.34 10.70
N GLY A 421 3.35 -12.43 11.17
CA GLY A 421 2.26 -12.73 12.09
C GLY A 421 1.35 -13.88 11.64
N PRO A 422 0.93 -13.93 10.35
CA PRO A 422 0.16 -15.06 9.85
C PRO A 422 0.85 -16.42 9.97
N ARG A 423 2.20 -16.46 9.90
CA ARG A 423 2.99 -17.70 10.05
C ARG A 423 3.12 -18.14 11.50
N MET A 424 3.02 -17.21 12.44
CA MET A 424 3.14 -17.47 13.88
C MET A 424 1.79 -17.75 14.55
N HIS A 425 0.75 -18.06 13.76
CA HIS A 425 -0.64 -18.24 14.21
C HIS A 425 -1.19 -17.04 15.03
N MET A 426 -0.50 -15.92 15.01
CA MET A 426 -1.06 -14.68 15.51
C MET A 426 -2.14 -14.26 14.51
N VAL A 427 -3.40 -14.24 14.95
CA VAL A 427 -4.51 -13.70 14.15
C VAL A 427 -4.33 -12.19 14.08
N THR A 428 -3.40 -11.75 13.26
CA THR A 428 -3.09 -10.33 13.00
C THR A 428 -3.93 -9.77 11.87
N TYR A 429 -4.96 -10.52 11.44
CA TYR A 429 -5.86 -10.06 10.40
C TYR A 429 -6.69 -8.90 10.94
N THR A 430 -6.17 -7.71 10.67
CA THR A 430 -6.98 -6.49 10.73
C THR A 430 -7.58 -6.32 9.35
N THR A 431 -8.90 -6.19 9.24
CA THR A 431 -9.51 -5.88 7.94
C THR A 431 -8.84 -4.63 7.39
N ARG A 432 -8.65 -4.56 6.07
CA ARG A 432 -8.10 -3.36 5.43
C ARG A 432 -8.80 -2.09 5.90
N SER A 433 -10.13 -2.14 6.08
CA SER A 433 -10.94 -1.02 6.58
C SER A 433 -10.61 -0.66 8.02
N ALA A 434 -10.45 -1.64 8.92
CA ALA A 434 -10.10 -1.38 10.32
C ALA A 434 -8.68 -0.80 10.45
N ASN A 435 -7.72 -1.30 9.67
CA ASN A 435 -6.36 -0.75 9.67
C ASN A 435 -6.30 0.67 9.11
N LEU A 436 -7.05 0.94 8.03
CA LEU A 436 -7.18 2.30 7.48
C LEU A 436 -7.84 3.25 8.49
N MET A 437 -8.85 2.77 9.24
CA MET A 437 -9.51 3.54 10.29
C MET A 437 -8.54 3.86 11.45
N LEU A 438 -7.80 2.87 11.96
CA LEU A 438 -6.77 3.08 12.99
C LEU A 438 -5.71 4.07 12.54
N ARG A 439 -5.22 3.90 11.32
CA ARG A 439 -4.25 4.81 10.71
C ARG A 439 -4.79 6.23 10.60
N ALA A 440 -6.01 6.40 10.10
CA ALA A 440 -6.62 7.71 9.92
C ALA A 440 -6.88 8.39 11.27
N LEU A 441 -7.36 7.65 12.27
CA LEU A 441 -7.61 8.16 13.62
C LEU A 441 -6.31 8.60 14.29
N GLY A 442 -5.29 7.74 14.29
CA GLY A 442 -3.98 8.07 14.86
C GLY A 442 -3.34 9.28 14.17
N LEU A 443 -3.38 9.31 12.83
CA LEU A 443 -2.85 10.43 12.04
C LEU A 443 -3.61 11.73 12.31
N SER A 444 -4.95 11.70 12.36
CA SER A 444 -5.75 12.90 12.64
C SER A 444 -5.44 13.46 14.02
N LEU A 445 -5.37 12.60 15.02
CA LEU A 445 -5.05 13.03 16.39
C LEU A 445 -3.65 13.64 16.47
N TYR A 446 -2.65 12.97 15.88
CA TYR A 446 -1.28 13.47 15.81
C TYR A 446 -1.20 14.82 15.10
N LEU A 447 -1.83 14.96 13.91
CA LEU A 447 -1.79 16.20 13.14
C LEU A 447 -2.57 17.34 13.78
N ALA A 448 -3.66 17.05 14.50
CA ALA A 448 -4.42 18.06 15.25
C ALA A 448 -3.56 18.66 16.37
N CYS A 449 -2.87 17.81 17.14
CA CYS A 449 -1.98 18.25 18.22
C CYS A 449 -0.80 19.07 17.66
N LEU A 450 -0.15 18.53 16.62
CA LEU A 450 0.98 19.16 15.98
C LEU A 450 0.62 20.53 15.37
N GLY A 451 -0.55 20.62 14.73
CA GLY A 451 -1.03 21.87 14.15
C GLY A 451 -1.37 22.90 15.21
N LEU A 452 -2.01 22.47 16.29
CA LEU A 452 -2.37 23.36 17.40
C LEU A 452 -1.12 23.98 18.04
N ASP A 453 -0.09 23.18 18.28
CA ASP A 453 1.19 23.62 18.85
C ASP A 453 1.96 24.58 17.90
N ALA A 454 2.05 24.21 16.61
CA ALA A 454 2.72 25.03 15.62
C ALA A 454 1.98 26.34 15.30
N GLY A 455 0.66 26.42 15.55
CA GLY A 455 -0.20 27.50 15.08
C GLY A 455 0.14 28.87 15.65
N ALA A 456 0.62 28.93 16.88
CA ALA A 456 0.98 30.19 17.54
C ALA A 456 2.08 30.97 16.81
N HIS A 457 3.00 30.28 16.13
CA HIS A 457 4.18 30.87 15.47
C HIS A 457 4.18 30.74 13.93
N PHE A 458 3.20 30.04 13.37
CA PHE A 458 3.20 29.69 11.94
C PHE A 458 3.17 30.92 11.03
N PHE A 459 2.21 31.80 11.22
CA PHE A 459 2.04 32.97 10.34
C PHE A 459 3.18 33.97 10.47
N ASP A 460 3.71 34.16 11.71
CA ASP A 460 4.87 34.99 11.95
C ASP A 460 6.11 34.45 11.23
N THR A 461 6.24 33.13 11.11
CA THR A 461 7.37 32.50 10.40
C THR A 461 7.20 32.54 8.89
N VAL A 462 6.01 32.24 8.37
CA VAL A 462 5.75 32.16 6.91
C VAL A 462 5.91 33.51 6.23
N PHE A 463 5.46 34.59 6.89
CA PHE A 463 5.51 35.95 6.30
C PHE A 463 6.85 36.67 6.51
N ARG A 464 7.84 35.99 7.10
CA ARG A 464 9.23 36.52 7.16
C ARG A 464 10.04 36.09 5.92
N PRO A 465 11.17 36.76 5.62
CA PRO A 465 12.07 36.33 4.55
C PRO A 465 12.53 34.89 4.66
N GLU A 466 12.69 34.38 5.89
CA GLU A 466 13.04 32.99 6.17
C GLU A 466 11.97 32.00 5.65
N GLY A 467 10.69 32.34 5.77
CA GLY A 467 9.58 31.52 5.26
C GLY A 467 9.60 31.37 3.73
N LEU A 468 9.91 32.46 3.01
CA LEU A 468 10.09 32.42 1.54
C LEU A 468 11.29 31.55 1.15
N LEU A 469 12.38 31.61 1.91
CA LEU A 469 13.54 30.73 1.71
C LEU A 469 13.15 29.27 1.92
N TRP A 470 12.38 28.95 2.96
CA TRP A 470 11.91 27.58 3.23
C TRP A 470 11.00 27.05 2.13
N ILE A 471 10.15 27.90 1.56
CA ILE A 471 9.34 27.58 0.37
C ILE A 471 10.23 27.20 -0.81
N ALA A 472 11.25 28.00 -1.10
CA ALA A 472 12.18 27.75 -2.20
C ALA A 472 13.00 26.47 -1.98
N ILE A 473 13.49 26.24 -0.76
CA ILE A 473 14.18 25.00 -0.37
C ILE A 473 13.24 23.80 -0.51
N GLY A 474 12.01 23.89 -0.02
CA GLY A 474 10.99 22.85 -0.13
C GLY A 474 10.71 22.49 -1.59
N CYS A 475 10.58 23.48 -2.46
CA CYS A 475 10.44 23.28 -3.90
C CYS A 475 11.63 22.54 -4.50
N ALA A 476 12.85 22.95 -4.16
CA ALA A 476 14.08 22.30 -4.63
C ALA A 476 14.17 20.85 -4.12
N LEU A 477 13.91 20.59 -2.83
CA LEU A 477 13.92 19.26 -2.23
C LEU A 477 12.86 18.32 -2.82
N THR A 478 11.76 18.85 -3.34
CA THR A 478 10.74 18.05 -4.02
C THR A 478 11.10 17.81 -5.48
N VAL A 479 11.39 18.88 -6.23
CA VAL A 479 11.47 18.80 -7.70
C VAL A 479 12.81 18.23 -8.17
N VAL A 480 13.93 18.61 -7.56
CA VAL A 480 15.27 18.22 -8.04
C VAL A 480 15.50 16.71 -7.97
N PRO A 481 15.25 16.01 -6.83
CA PRO A 481 15.41 14.56 -6.77
C PRO A 481 14.47 13.81 -7.73
N VAL A 482 13.22 14.30 -7.88
CA VAL A 482 12.23 13.75 -8.79
C VAL A 482 12.70 13.86 -10.24
N LEU A 483 13.20 15.02 -10.66
CA LEU A 483 13.70 15.22 -12.02
C LEU A 483 14.95 14.37 -12.29
N ILE A 484 15.95 14.40 -11.41
CA ILE A 484 17.20 13.65 -11.61
C ILE A 484 16.91 12.17 -11.74
N MET A 485 16.23 11.57 -10.77
CA MET A 485 15.99 10.13 -10.75
C MET A 485 14.95 9.71 -11.77
N GLY A 486 13.98 10.56 -12.08
CA GLY A 486 13.01 10.31 -13.13
C GLY A 486 13.65 10.28 -14.53
N VAL A 487 14.59 11.20 -14.83
CA VAL A 487 15.35 11.19 -16.07
C VAL A 487 16.27 9.96 -16.15
N ILE A 488 16.97 9.62 -15.07
CA ILE A 488 17.82 8.42 -15.00
C ILE A 488 16.99 7.16 -15.27
N ALA A 489 15.85 7.03 -14.59
CA ALA A 489 14.96 5.87 -14.71
C ALA A 489 14.42 5.72 -16.14
N PHE A 490 13.92 6.82 -16.71
CA PHE A 490 13.27 6.78 -18.04
C PHE A 490 14.30 6.71 -19.17
N ARG A 491 15.34 7.58 -19.16
CA ARG A 491 16.26 7.72 -20.31
C ARG A 491 17.38 6.68 -20.31
N TRP A 492 17.96 6.40 -19.12
CA TRP A 492 19.14 5.53 -19.04
C TRP A 492 18.76 4.08 -18.71
N MET A 493 17.83 3.87 -17.79
CA MET A 493 17.42 2.53 -17.41
C MET A 493 16.22 2.01 -18.22
N LYS A 494 15.64 2.84 -19.10
CA LYS A 494 14.53 2.49 -20.02
C LYS A 494 13.32 1.86 -19.30
N VAL A 495 13.05 2.32 -18.10
CA VAL A 495 11.84 1.93 -17.35
C VAL A 495 10.63 2.61 -17.99
N ASP A 496 9.50 1.90 -18.13
CA ASP A 496 8.28 2.50 -18.68
C ASP A 496 7.82 3.70 -17.84
N PHE A 497 7.21 4.69 -18.51
CA PHE A 497 6.87 5.95 -17.85
C PHE A 497 5.85 5.79 -16.72
N GLY A 498 4.89 4.86 -16.84
CA GLY A 498 3.93 4.57 -15.79
C GLY A 498 4.63 4.07 -14.52
N SER A 499 5.59 3.15 -14.66
CA SER A 499 6.41 2.65 -13.55
C SER A 499 7.32 3.74 -12.96
N VAL A 500 7.91 4.61 -13.80
CA VAL A 500 8.70 5.75 -13.31
C VAL A 500 7.85 6.70 -12.49
N ALA A 501 6.68 7.10 -12.99
CA ALA A 501 5.77 8.01 -12.29
C ALA A 501 5.30 7.41 -10.96
N GLY A 502 4.92 6.14 -10.93
CA GLY A 502 4.55 5.42 -9.70
C GLY A 502 5.70 5.33 -8.70
N MET A 503 6.91 5.02 -9.16
CA MET A 503 8.12 4.98 -8.34
C MET A 503 8.44 6.36 -7.74
N LEU A 504 8.34 7.44 -8.49
CA LEU A 504 8.55 8.80 -7.99
C LEU A 504 7.49 9.18 -6.93
N CYS A 505 6.21 8.91 -7.18
CA CYS A 505 5.15 9.11 -6.19
C CYS A 505 5.41 8.30 -4.90
N GLY A 506 5.81 7.04 -5.02
CA GLY A 506 6.09 6.17 -3.89
C GLY A 506 7.33 6.58 -3.10
N SER A 507 8.40 6.99 -3.77
CA SER A 507 9.62 7.49 -3.13
C SER A 507 9.39 8.79 -2.35
N MET A 508 8.43 9.61 -2.78
CA MET A 508 8.03 10.86 -2.12
C MET A 508 6.86 10.69 -1.15
N ALA A 509 6.45 9.43 -0.90
CA ALA A 509 5.33 9.07 -0.03
C ALA A 509 4.00 9.80 -0.36
N ASN A 510 3.78 10.16 -1.63
CA ASN A 510 2.70 11.03 -2.08
C ASN A 510 1.57 10.27 -2.80
N PRO A 511 0.52 9.82 -2.07
CA PRO A 511 -0.62 9.13 -2.67
C PRO A 511 -1.51 10.05 -3.51
N MET A 512 -1.47 11.37 -3.26
CA MET A 512 -2.27 12.35 -4.02
C MET A 512 -1.71 12.50 -5.43
N ALA A 513 -0.38 12.57 -5.55
CA ALA A 513 0.29 12.54 -6.85
C ALA A 513 0.03 11.20 -7.57
N LEU A 514 -0.02 10.08 -6.85
CA LEU A 514 -0.37 8.78 -7.44
C LEU A 514 -1.79 8.78 -8.02
N ASN A 515 -2.77 9.34 -7.32
CA ASN A 515 -4.14 9.43 -7.82
C ASN A 515 -4.16 10.20 -9.15
N TYR A 516 -3.51 11.38 -9.18
CA TYR A 516 -3.38 12.15 -10.42
C TYR A 516 -2.70 11.37 -11.55
N VAL A 517 -1.64 10.60 -11.24
CA VAL A 517 -0.93 9.76 -12.21
C VAL A 517 -1.83 8.66 -12.74
N ASN A 518 -2.58 7.97 -11.88
CA ASN A 518 -3.53 6.92 -12.28
C ASN A 518 -4.66 7.45 -13.18
N ASP A 519 -5.10 8.69 -12.96
CA ASP A 519 -6.13 9.33 -13.79
C ASP A 519 -5.60 9.78 -15.17
N THR A 520 -4.29 9.98 -15.29
CA THR A 520 -3.67 10.57 -16.50
C THR A 520 -2.80 9.62 -17.31
N ILE A 521 -2.40 8.50 -16.73
CA ILE A 521 -1.57 7.46 -17.37
C ILE A 521 -2.34 6.14 -17.31
N PRO A 522 -2.65 5.52 -18.46
CA PRO A 522 -3.39 4.28 -18.49
C PRO A 522 -2.58 3.10 -17.93
N GLY A 523 -3.29 2.12 -17.36
CA GLY A 523 -2.72 0.88 -16.82
C GLY A 523 -2.38 0.91 -15.33
N ASP A 524 -2.04 -0.26 -14.77
CA ASP A 524 -1.81 -0.46 -13.33
C ASP A 524 -0.36 -0.25 -12.89
N ASN A 525 0.56 -0.05 -13.84
CA ASN A 525 1.99 0.11 -13.60
C ASN A 525 2.33 1.19 -12.55
N PRO A 526 1.67 2.38 -12.54
CA PRO A 526 1.93 3.38 -11.52
C PRO A 526 1.62 2.89 -10.10
N SER A 527 0.45 2.28 -9.92
CA SER A 527 0.03 1.75 -8.62
C SER A 527 0.92 0.62 -8.12
N VAL A 528 1.34 -0.28 -9.02
CA VAL A 528 2.24 -1.40 -8.71
C VAL A 528 3.61 -0.89 -8.30
N SER A 529 4.18 0.05 -9.06
CA SER A 529 5.49 0.62 -8.78
C SER A 529 5.50 1.45 -7.50
N TYR A 530 4.43 2.22 -7.25
CA TYR A 530 4.23 2.91 -5.98
C TYR A 530 4.25 1.93 -4.80
N ALA A 531 3.43 0.88 -4.87
CA ALA A 531 3.33 -0.11 -3.81
C ALA A 531 4.66 -0.86 -3.57
N THR A 532 5.48 -1.00 -4.60
CA THR A 532 6.79 -1.65 -4.53
C THR A 532 7.81 -0.82 -3.75
N VAL A 533 7.87 0.49 -3.97
CA VAL A 533 8.94 1.33 -3.42
C VAL A 533 8.54 2.07 -2.13
N TYR A 534 7.25 2.38 -1.96
CA TYR A 534 6.72 3.13 -0.82
C TYR A 534 7.15 2.56 0.54
N PRO A 535 7.08 1.22 0.79
CA PRO A 535 7.44 0.65 2.07
C PRO A 535 8.89 0.94 2.48
N LEU A 536 9.82 0.73 1.56
CA LEU A 536 11.24 0.94 1.81
C LEU A 536 11.56 2.42 2.02
N CYS A 537 11.05 3.28 1.15
CA CYS A 537 11.33 4.72 1.23
C CYS A 537 10.74 5.34 2.49
N MET A 538 9.53 4.93 2.89
CA MET A 538 8.91 5.38 4.13
C MET A 538 9.77 5.01 5.35
N PHE A 539 10.21 3.75 5.43
CA PHE A 539 11.08 3.27 6.49
C PHE A 539 12.42 4.03 6.52
N LEU A 540 13.10 4.15 5.36
CA LEU A 540 14.38 4.84 5.26
C LEU A 540 14.28 6.30 5.71
N ARG A 541 13.24 7.03 5.32
CA ARG A 541 13.08 8.44 5.71
C ARG A 541 12.90 8.63 7.21
N VAL A 542 12.16 7.71 7.87
CA VAL A 542 12.02 7.74 9.33
C VAL A 542 13.38 7.57 10.01
N ILE A 543 14.19 6.62 9.56
CA ILE A 543 15.54 6.39 10.11
C ILE A 543 16.48 7.55 9.78
N ILE A 544 16.47 8.03 8.54
CA ILE A 544 17.35 9.13 8.10
C ILE A 544 17.05 10.42 8.89
N ALA A 545 15.79 10.76 9.14
CA ALA A 545 15.45 11.94 9.93
C ALA A 545 16.05 11.88 11.34
N GLN A 546 16.04 10.71 11.99
CA GLN A 546 16.68 10.51 13.29
C GLN A 546 18.20 10.57 13.18
N VAL A 547 18.79 9.88 12.22
CA VAL A 547 20.25 9.82 12.02
C VAL A 547 20.81 11.21 11.74
N LEU A 548 20.16 12.01 10.88
CA LEU A 548 20.60 13.37 10.58
C LEU A 548 20.72 14.22 11.84
N LEU A 549 19.68 14.21 12.69
CA LEU A 549 19.67 14.99 13.92
C LEU A 549 20.70 14.48 14.93
N MET A 550 20.82 13.16 15.10
CA MET A 550 21.72 12.58 16.08
C MET A 550 23.21 12.78 15.76
N PHE A 551 23.58 12.70 14.48
CA PHE A 551 24.99 12.75 14.08
C PHE A 551 25.48 14.14 13.69
N PHE A 552 24.61 15.04 13.26
CA PHE A 552 25.02 16.34 12.73
C PHE A 552 24.57 17.51 13.61
N LEU A 553 23.76 17.25 14.64
CA LEU A 553 23.34 18.26 15.60
C LEU A 553 24.08 18.10 16.95
N SER A 554 24.79 16.96 17.15
CA SER A 554 25.56 16.65 18.38
C SER A 554 26.88 17.40 18.45
#